data_b4ed9b38185ca4ac5f4d688a93461f8b
#
_entry.id   b4ed9b38185ca4ac5f4d688a93461f8b
#
_cell.length_a   1.000
_cell.length_b   1.000
_cell.length_c   1.000
_cell.angle_alpha   90.00
_cell.angle_beta   90.00
_cell.angle_gamma   90.00
#
_symmetry.space_group_name_H-M   'P 1'
#
loop_
_entity.id
_entity.type
_entity.pdbx_description
1 polymer ?
#
loop_
_entity_poly.entity_id
_entity_poly.type
_entity_poly.pdbx_seq_one_letter_code
_entity_poly.pdbx_strand_id
1 'polypeptide(L)'
;MKRIVPVLLLGLLSACARPSDGPTAGNIRSATLPNTNEKIAVIDLANAPASTSSASIMSSSAGPGLAALRNTGYNAQRLRRGDVVDITVLDTGEDGLFSSTQSKTLNLGRFTVDQSGNVNLPFVGRQRVIDSTPEGLQNQVVAGLKGSAVNPQAVVTVVDKPTSAVMVSGAVKTPGKIALTARQERVLDAISQAGGPSVAPGAATVTIVRGQQRASATLDRVMREDRQNVRLSPDDQIMIDGDASSFTALGAFKSAGEFQFETGKLTLAQAVGRAGGLLDDRADSRNVYVFRTQEVPLRSVGPTASKERAEILTQKRPVIYRVNMRDASSIALMQMFQMQKGDVLYASNAPLVDAAKLLTVFQKSVPTAAAPQPGSAN
;
A
#
# COMPACT_ATOMS: atom_id res chain seq x y z
N MET A 1 4.04 17.62 -81.59
CA MET A 1 5.33 17.16 -81.02
C MET A 1 5.82 18.16 -79.95
N LYS A 2 5.79 17.76 -78.69
CA LYS A 2 6.72 18.19 -77.63
C LYS A 2 6.18 17.86 -76.26
N ARG A 3 6.79 16.83 -75.64
CA ARG A 3 7.21 16.77 -74.24
C ARG A 3 6.14 16.92 -73.14
N ILE A 4 5.56 15.79 -72.81
CA ILE A 4 4.91 15.56 -71.48
C ILE A 4 5.44 14.23 -70.98
N VAL A 5 6.58 14.22 -70.33
CA VAL A 5 7.12 13.24 -69.41
C VAL A 5 8.35 13.91 -68.81
N PRO A 6 8.32 14.43 -67.58
CA PRO A 6 8.70 13.73 -66.39
C PRO A 6 8.11 14.34 -65.11
N VAL A 7 6.89 14.07 -64.73
CA VAL A 7 6.35 14.46 -63.41
C VAL A 7 6.03 13.22 -62.54
N LEU A 8 6.13 12.03 -63.11
CA LEU A 8 5.73 10.80 -62.42
C LEU A 8 6.83 10.14 -61.54
N LEU A 9 8.01 10.73 -61.42
CA LEU A 9 9.13 10.08 -60.72
C LEU A 9 9.52 10.73 -59.38
N LEU A 10 8.83 11.80 -58.95
CA LEU A 10 9.14 12.48 -57.67
C LEU A 10 8.22 12.12 -56.49
N GLY A 11 7.25 11.20 -56.71
CA GLY A 11 6.28 10.79 -55.69
C GLY A 11 6.67 9.60 -54.82
N LEU A 12 7.84 8.97 -55.04
CA LEU A 12 8.18 7.68 -54.42
C LEU A 12 9.09 7.76 -53.17
N LEU A 13 9.45 8.95 -52.71
CA LEU A 13 10.39 9.12 -51.60
C LEU A 13 9.77 9.55 -50.25
N SER A 14 8.46 9.75 -50.16
CA SER A 14 7.81 10.12 -48.90
C SER A 14 7.13 8.95 -48.15
N ALA A 15 7.52 7.70 -48.38
CA ALA A 15 6.91 6.51 -47.83
C ALA A 15 7.48 6.02 -46.47
N CYS A 16 8.06 6.89 -45.65
CA CYS A 16 8.68 6.44 -44.40
C CYS A 16 7.99 6.87 -43.12
N ALA A 17 6.85 7.55 -43.16
CA ALA A 17 6.08 7.82 -41.96
C ALA A 17 4.83 6.91 -41.94
N ARG A 18 4.98 5.66 -41.43
CA ARG A 18 3.82 4.81 -41.14
C ARG A 18 3.11 5.37 -39.92
N PRO A 19 1.81 5.71 -40.00
CA PRO A 19 1.03 6.07 -38.82
C PRO A 19 0.80 4.80 -38.00
N SER A 20 1.67 4.57 -36.99
CA SER A 20 1.57 3.48 -36.06
C SER A 20 1.29 4.04 -34.68
N ASP A 21 0.25 3.57 -34.01
CA ASP A 21 -0.12 4.00 -32.64
C ASP A 21 0.82 3.41 -31.56
N GLY A 22 1.96 2.84 -31.94
CA GLY A 22 2.96 2.27 -31.04
C GLY A 22 3.96 1.35 -31.74
N PRO A 23 4.87 0.72 -30.97
CA PRO A 23 5.91 -0.13 -31.54
C PRO A 23 5.32 -1.38 -32.20
N THR A 24 5.83 -1.74 -33.37
CA THR A 24 5.46 -2.98 -34.05
C THR A 24 6.10 -4.20 -33.35
N ALA A 25 5.57 -5.38 -33.60
CA ALA A 25 6.14 -6.63 -33.07
C ALA A 25 7.63 -6.83 -33.47
N GLY A 26 8.03 -6.33 -34.63
CA GLY A 26 9.43 -6.34 -35.08
C GLY A 26 10.31 -5.44 -34.22
N ASN A 27 9.87 -4.22 -33.98
CA ASN A 27 10.61 -3.25 -33.15
C ASN A 27 10.76 -3.73 -31.70
N ILE A 28 9.75 -4.40 -31.14
CA ILE A 28 9.81 -4.94 -29.78
C ILE A 28 10.84 -6.07 -29.69
N ARG A 29 10.91 -6.96 -30.70
CA ARG A 29 11.89 -8.05 -30.73
C ARG A 29 13.34 -7.58 -30.88
N SER A 30 13.55 -6.44 -31.49
CA SER A 30 14.88 -5.83 -31.69
C SER A 30 15.20 -4.73 -30.68
N ALA A 31 14.38 -4.55 -29.64
CA ALA A 31 14.55 -3.51 -28.66
C ALA A 31 15.87 -3.66 -27.89
N THR A 32 16.60 -2.57 -27.76
CA THR A 32 17.86 -2.48 -27.02
C THR A 32 17.76 -1.42 -25.92
N LEU A 33 18.56 -1.57 -24.88
CA LEU A 33 18.69 -0.56 -23.82
C LEU A 33 19.45 0.66 -24.36
N PRO A 34 18.94 1.89 -24.19
CA PRO A 34 19.54 3.09 -24.79
C PRO A 34 20.95 3.38 -24.30
N ASN A 35 21.33 2.95 -23.11
CA ASN A 35 22.63 3.27 -22.51
C ASN A 35 23.73 2.20 -22.73
N THR A 36 23.36 0.96 -23.00
CA THR A 36 24.32 -0.16 -23.11
C THR A 36 24.26 -0.86 -24.45
N ASN A 37 23.31 -0.50 -25.33
CA ASN A 37 23.02 -1.21 -26.58
C ASN A 37 22.74 -2.72 -26.36
N GLU A 38 22.54 -3.16 -25.11
CA GLU A 38 22.22 -4.53 -24.76
C GLU A 38 20.79 -4.86 -25.19
N LYS A 39 20.60 -5.99 -25.85
CA LYS A 39 19.29 -6.46 -26.31
C LYS A 39 18.40 -6.80 -25.13
N ILE A 40 17.17 -6.27 -25.10
CA ILE A 40 16.21 -6.60 -24.07
C ILE A 40 15.74 -8.04 -24.28
N ALA A 41 15.74 -8.86 -23.22
CA ALA A 41 15.31 -10.24 -23.30
C ALA A 41 13.80 -10.31 -23.57
N VAL A 42 13.43 -10.94 -24.68
CA VAL A 42 12.03 -11.27 -25.01
C VAL A 42 11.84 -12.76 -24.74
N ILE A 43 11.01 -13.09 -23.77
CA ILE A 43 10.75 -14.46 -23.32
C ILE A 43 9.33 -14.85 -23.74
N ASP A 44 9.17 -15.92 -24.49
CA ASP A 44 7.85 -16.48 -24.72
C ASP A 44 7.29 -17.03 -23.42
N LEU A 45 6.03 -16.74 -23.12
CA LEU A 45 5.38 -17.18 -21.89
C LEU A 45 5.39 -18.73 -21.77
N ALA A 46 5.30 -19.43 -22.89
CA ALA A 46 5.41 -20.90 -22.94
C ALA A 46 6.77 -21.42 -22.46
N ASN A 47 7.83 -20.63 -22.60
CA ASN A 47 9.20 -20.97 -22.21
C ASN A 47 9.64 -20.24 -20.92
N ALA A 48 8.75 -19.48 -20.28
CA ALA A 48 9.06 -18.78 -19.05
C ALA A 48 9.27 -19.81 -17.92
N PRO A 49 10.37 -19.70 -17.16
CA PRO A 49 10.59 -20.61 -16.04
C PRO A 49 9.46 -20.46 -15.02
N ALA A 50 8.94 -21.58 -14.53
CA ALA A 50 7.82 -21.61 -13.57
C ALA A 50 8.07 -20.79 -12.28
N SER A 51 9.34 -20.51 -11.98
CA SER A 51 9.78 -19.67 -10.86
C SER A 51 9.47 -18.18 -11.00
N THR A 52 9.16 -17.68 -12.22
CA THR A 52 8.80 -16.26 -12.42
C THR A 52 7.41 -15.91 -11.88
N SER A 53 6.57 -16.91 -11.65
CA SER A 53 5.17 -16.70 -11.25
C SER A 53 4.92 -16.70 -9.74
N SER A 54 5.76 -17.29 -8.92
CA SER A 54 5.40 -17.54 -7.51
C SER A 54 6.48 -17.17 -6.47
N ALA A 55 7.76 -17.21 -6.82
CA ALA A 55 8.84 -17.10 -5.84
C ALA A 55 9.06 -15.69 -5.30
N SER A 56 8.86 -14.65 -6.12
CA SER A 56 9.14 -13.27 -5.71
C SER A 56 8.08 -12.69 -4.78
N ILE A 57 6.83 -13.16 -4.89
CA ILE A 57 5.72 -12.66 -4.04
C ILE A 57 5.75 -13.33 -2.66
N MET A 58 6.17 -14.59 -2.58
CA MET A 58 6.32 -15.28 -1.29
C MET A 58 7.53 -14.79 -0.49
N SER A 59 8.58 -14.29 -1.14
CA SER A 59 9.80 -13.85 -0.43
C SER A 59 9.62 -12.52 0.30
N SER A 60 8.79 -11.60 -0.19
CA SER A 60 8.52 -10.33 0.50
C SER A 60 7.56 -10.45 1.68
N SER A 61 6.74 -11.52 1.73
CA SER A 61 5.84 -11.81 2.84
C SER A 61 6.42 -12.76 3.89
N ALA A 62 7.58 -13.39 3.63
CA ALA A 62 8.18 -14.42 4.48
C ALA A 62 8.94 -13.89 5.71
N GLY A 63 9.14 -12.58 5.81
CA GLY A 63 9.77 -11.96 6.99
C GLY A 63 8.91 -12.11 8.26
N PRO A 64 9.50 -11.91 9.44
CA PRO A 64 8.81 -12.03 10.73
C PRO A 64 7.63 -11.05 10.86
N GLY A 65 7.59 -10.02 10.02
CA GLY A 65 6.51 -9.02 10.01
C GLY A 65 6.42 -8.26 11.33
N LEU A 66 5.19 -7.89 11.74
CA LEU A 66 4.95 -7.17 12.99
C LEU A 66 5.29 -8.01 14.23
N ALA A 67 5.27 -9.33 14.12
CA ALA A 67 5.67 -10.24 15.20
C ALA A 67 7.15 -10.09 15.63
N ALA A 68 7.99 -9.41 14.83
CA ALA A 68 9.37 -9.07 15.19
C ALA A 68 9.46 -7.99 16.27
N LEU A 69 8.42 -7.19 16.46
CA LEU A 69 8.42 -6.11 17.45
C LEU A 69 8.47 -6.69 18.86
N ARG A 70 9.47 -6.27 19.62
CA ARG A 70 9.59 -6.68 21.02
C ARG A 70 8.44 -6.10 21.83
N ASN A 71 7.88 -6.93 22.69
CA ASN A 71 6.94 -6.45 23.70
C ASN A 71 7.70 -5.58 24.72
N THR A 72 7.21 -4.36 24.94
CA THR A 72 7.85 -3.40 25.86
C THR A 72 7.48 -3.63 27.32
N GLY A 73 6.64 -4.64 27.63
CA GLY A 73 6.13 -4.85 28.97
C GLY A 73 5.17 -3.76 29.44
N TYR A 74 4.66 -2.92 28.51
CA TYR A 74 3.71 -1.86 28.85
C TYR A 74 2.47 -2.45 29.52
N ASN A 75 2.12 -1.88 30.68
CA ASN A 75 0.89 -2.17 31.40
C ASN A 75 0.03 -0.89 31.46
N ALA A 76 -1.10 -0.92 30.75
CA ALA A 76 -2.02 0.19 30.66
C ALA A 76 -2.71 0.54 32.00
N GLN A 77 -2.69 -0.36 32.97
CA GLN A 77 -3.26 -0.12 34.32
C GLN A 77 -2.35 0.75 35.19
N ARG A 78 -1.05 0.88 34.86
CA ARG A 78 -0.11 1.69 35.65
C ARG A 78 -0.23 3.15 35.29
N LEU A 79 -0.08 3.99 36.32
CA LEU A 79 -0.03 5.44 36.19
C LEU A 79 1.33 5.89 35.64
N ARG A 80 1.29 6.87 34.77
CA ARG A 80 2.46 7.48 34.11
C ARG A 80 2.47 8.98 34.29
N ARG A 81 3.61 9.60 33.99
CA ARG A 81 3.73 11.07 33.95
C ARG A 81 2.71 11.65 32.98
N GLY A 82 2.03 12.71 33.40
CA GLY A 82 1.00 13.38 32.60
C GLY A 82 -0.39 12.75 32.71
N ASP A 83 -0.55 11.57 33.31
CA ASP A 83 -1.89 10.99 33.54
C ASP A 83 -2.69 11.88 34.49
N VAL A 84 -3.98 12.00 34.24
CA VAL A 84 -4.91 12.78 35.04
C VAL A 84 -5.82 11.84 35.80
N VAL A 85 -5.84 11.97 37.11
CA VAL A 85 -6.68 11.20 38.04
C VAL A 85 -7.70 12.10 38.71
N ASP A 86 -8.91 11.64 38.86
CA ASP A 86 -9.97 12.26 39.65
C ASP A 86 -10.12 11.49 40.96
N ILE A 87 -10.09 12.21 42.08
CA ILE A 87 -10.06 11.60 43.41
C ILE A 87 -11.25 12.09 44.23
N THR A 88 -12.06 11.14 44.64
CA THR A 88 -13.19 11.39 45.54
C THR A 88 -12.94 10.65 46.86
N VAL A 89 -13.12 11.35 47.97
CA VAL A 89 -12.98 10.80 49.33
C VAL A 89 -14.36 10.77 49.99
N LEU A 90 -14.63 9.67 50.64
CA LEU A 90 -15.79 9.49 51.49
C LEU A 90 -15.34 9.36 52.98
N ASP A 91 -15.99 10.04 53.87
CA ASP A 91 -15.81 9.90 55.31
C ASP A 91 -17.12 9.45 55.92
N THR A 92 -17.12 8.26 56.49
CA THR A 92 -18.34 7.64 57.06
C THR A 92 -18.50 7.96 58.57
N GLY A 93 -17.56 8.67 59.17
CA GLY A 93 -17.63 9.06 60.60
C GLY A 93 -18.65 10.18 60.84
N GLU A 94 -19.31 10.16 62.04
CA GLU A 94 -20.27 11.18 62.45
C GLU A 94 -19.56 12.52 62.79
N ASP A 95 -18.30 12.47 63.28
CA ASP A 95 -17.46 13.59 63.61
C ASP A 95 -16.24 13.73 62.67
N GLY A 96 -16.35 13.28 61.43
CA GLY A 96 -15.24 13.31 60.46
C GLY A 96 -14.90 14.70 59.95
N LEU A 97 -13.78 14.81 59.25
CA LEU A 97 -13.21 16.06 58.65
C LEU A 97 -14.24 16.78 57.76
N PHE A 98 -15.25 16.07 57.24
CA PHE A 98 -16.27 16.58 56.33
C PHE A 98 -17.70 16.56 56.91
N SER A 99 -17.84 16.45 58.21
CA SER A 99 -19.13 16.34 58.92
C SER A 99 -20.01 17.59 58.74
N SER A 100 -19.45 18.74 58.38
CA SER A 100 -20.21 19.99 58.17
C SER A 100 -20.90 20.06 56.78
N THR A 101 -20.68 19.13 55.90
CA THR A 101 -21.33 19.05 54.58
C THR A 101 -22.44 17.99 54.61
N GLN A 102 -23.61 18.28 54.06
CA GLN A 102 -24.73 17.35 53.95
C GLN A 102 -24.42 16.08 53.14
N SER A 103 -23.30 16.05 52.42
CA SER A 103 -22.80 14.86 51.75
C SER A 103 -21.51 14.40 52.41
N LYS A 104 -21.46 13.14 52.85
CA LYS A 104 -20.27 12.46 53.37
C LYS A 104 -19.20 12.22 52.29
N THR A 105 -19.31 12.89 51.15
CA THR A 105 -18.47 12.71 49.98
C THR A 105 -17.82 14.03 49.61
N LEU A 106 -16.51 14.09 49.52
CA LEU A 106 -15.73 15.24 49.03
C LEU A 106 -14.99 14.86 47.78
N ASN A 107 -15.30 15.51 46.66
CA ASN A 107 -14.49 15.44 45.47
C ASN A 107 -13.28 16.37 45.64
N LEU A 108 -12.07 15.81 45.71
CA LEU A 108 -10.83 16.56 45.77
C LEU A 108 -10.49 17.21 44.44
N GLY A 109 -11.05 16.69 43.33
CA GLY A 109 -10.83 17.20 41.99
C GLY A 109 -9.81 16.41 41.19
N ARG A 110 -9.39 17.00 40.07
CA ARG A 110 -8.47 16.39 39.12
C ARG A 110 -7.02 16.77 39.41
N PHE A 111 -6.17 15.77 39.41
CA PHE A 111 -4.73 15.92 39.63
C PHE A 111 -3.94 15.29 38.51
N THR A 112 -2.89 15.98 38.09
CA THR A 112 -1.98 15.47 37.05
C THR A 112 -0.71 14.93 37.70
N VAL A 113 -0.27 13.77 37.24
CA VAL A 113 1.03 13.18 37.63
C VAL A 113 2.15 14.07 37.09
N ASP A 114 2.98 14.61 37.99
CA ASP A 114 4.07 15.51 37.63
C ASP A 114 5.25 14.80 36.91
N GLN A 115 6.21 15.62 36.44
CA GLN A 115 7.42 15.10 35.79
C GLN A 115 8.27 14.19 36.69
N SER A 116 8.17 14.35 37.99
CA SER A 116 8.87 13.51 38.99
C SER A 116 8.10 12.22 39.29
N GLY A 117 6.91 12.04 38.75
CA GLY A 117 6.04 10.88 38.97
C GLY A 117 5.25 10.93 40.26
N ASN A 118 4.94 12.15 40.76
CA ASN A 118 4.17 12.33 41.97
C ASN A 118 2.86 13.08 41.66
N VAL A 119 1.93 12.98 42.60
CA VAL A 119 0.71 13.79 42.67
C VAL A 119 0.70 14.50 44.01
N ASN A 120 0.38 15.79 44.02
CA ASN A 120 0.26 16.56 45.26
C ASN A 120 -1.22 16.72 45.63
N LEU A 121 -1.62 16.11 46.72
CA LEU A 121 -3.01 16.00 47.15
C LEU A 121 -3.26 16.85 48.41
N PRO A 122 -4.39 17.54 48.49
CA PRO A 122 -4.82 18.21 49.72
C PRO A 122 -4.93 17.18 50.86
N PHE A 123 -4.54 17.58 52.07
CA PHE A 123 -4.60 16.78 53.27
C PHE A 123 -3.67 15.53 53.34
N VAL A 124 -3.24 15.02 52.22
CA VAL A 124 -2.39 13.79 52.08
C VAL A 124 -0.95 14.15 51.75
N GLY A 125 -0.76 15.30 51.10
CA GLY A 125 0.56 15.74 50.63
C GLY A 125 1.01 15.08 49.34
N ARG A 126 2.34 15.07 49.14
CA ARG A 126 2.96 14.54 47.90
C ARG A 126 3.06 13.04 47.93
N GLN A 127 2.43 12.37 46.98
CA GLN A 127 2.42 10.91 46.83
C GLN A 127 3.13 10.50 45.56
N ARG A 128 4.02 9.50 45.64
CA ARG A 128 4.67 8.93 44.50
C ARG A 128 3.76 7.87 43.83
N VAL A 129 3.38 8.13 42.57
CA VAL A 129 2.37 7.33 41.85
C VAL A 129 2.88 6.71 40.56
N ILE A 130 4.08 7.08 40.13
CA ILE A 130 4.69 6.52 38.93
C ILE A 130 4.79 4.98 39.05
N ASP A 131 4.37 4.27 38.00
CA ASP A 131 4.30 2.80 37.92
C ASP A 131 3.37 2.12 38.94
N SER A 132 2.64 2.90 39.77
CA SER A 132 1.57 2.42 40.66
C SER A 132 0.27 2.22 39.85
N THR A 133 -0.67 1.50 40.45
CA THR A 133 -2.04 1.40 39.93
C THR A 133 -2.95 2.43 40.60
N PRO A 134 -4.15 2.70 40.02
CA PRO A 134 -5.15 3.55 40.68
C PRO A 134 -5.51 3.04 42.10
N GLU A 135 -5.59 1.72 42.28
CA GLU A 135 -5.85 1.10 43.58
C GLU A 135 -4.66 1.34 44.54
N GLY A 136 -3.44 1.33 44.03
CA GLY A 136 -2.25 1.66 44.81
C GLY A 136 -2.28 3.09 45.32
N LEU A 137 -2.67 4.04 44.47
CA LEU A 137 -2.88 5.43 44.85
C LEU A 137 -4.04 5.57 45.84
N GLN A 138 -5.14 4.88 45.62
CA GLN A 138 -6.29 4.86 46.54
C GLN A 138 -5.87 4.43 47.97
N ASN A 139 -5.07 3.38 48.11
CA ASN A 139 -4.56 2.92 49.36
C ASN A 139 -3.62 3.97 50.03
N GLN A 140 -2.81 4.66 49.23
CA GLN A 140 -1.94 5.74 49.73
C GLN A 140 -2.77 6.94 50.24
N VAL A 141 -3.84 7.32 49.52
CA VAL A 141 -4.77 8.38 49.94
C VAL A 141 -5.45 8.04 51.25
N VAL A 142 -5.99 6.83 51.37
CA VAL A 142 -6.66 6.35 52.62
C VAL A 142 -5.66 6.32 53.76
N ALA A 143 -4.42 5.85 53.54
CA ALA A 143 -3.38 5.83 54.56
C ALA A 143 -2.98 7.24 55.02
N GLY A 144 -2.87 8.21 54.08
CA GLY A 144 -2.52 9.59 54.40
C GLY A 144 -3.64 10.35 55.14
N LEU A 145 -4.88 9.93 55.00
CA LEU A 145 -6.03 10.55 55.69
C LEU A 145 -6.29 9.95 57.06
N LYS A 146 -5.66 8.81 57.43
CA LYS A 146 -5.76 8.23 58.76
C LYS A 146 -5.23 9.21 59.81
N GLY A 147 -6.08 9.51 60.77
CA GLY A 147 -5.78 10.50 61.83
C GLY A 147 -6.38 11.88 61.59
N SER A 148 -6.75 12.19 60.32
CA SER A 148 -7.52 13.39 60.01
C SER A 148 -9.00 13.11 59.74
N ALA A 149 -9.32 11.87 59.31
CA ALA A 149 -10.66 11.38 59.03
C ALA A 149 -10.92 10.13 59.86
N VAL A 150 -12.22 9.91 60.25
CA VAL A 150 -12.61 8.80 61.18
C VAL A 150 -12.56 7.44 60.44
N ASN A 151 -13.09 7.34 59.24
CA ASN A 151 -13.07 6.14 58.45
C ASN A 151 -13.00 6.48 56.96
N PRO A 152 -11.84 6.98 56.50
CA PRO A 152 -11.69 7.48 55.13
C PRO A 152 -11.75 6.32 54.14
N GLN A 153 -12.52 6.55 53.09
CA GLN A 153 -12.48 5.76 51.85
C GLN A 153 -12.13 6.68 50.70
N ALA A 154 -11.46 6.17 49.72
CA ALA A 154 -11.14 6.95 48.53
C ALA A 154 -11.49 6.16 47.25
N VAL A 155 -11.90 6.88 46.24
CA VAL A 155 -12.08 6.35 44.89
C VAL A 155 -11.16 7.18 43.96
N VAL A 156 -10.31 6.46 43.24
CA VAL A 156 -9.38 7.06 42.27
C VAL A 156 -9.80 6.59 40.88
N THR A 157 -10.20 7.55 40.05
CA THR A 157 -10.58 7.29 38.65
C THR A 157 -9.58 7.95 37.71
N VAL A 158 -9.07 7.21 36.74
CA VAL A 158 -8.21 7.78 35.68
C VAL A 158 -9.10 8.44 34.65
N VAL A 159 -8.96 9.75 34.48
CA VAL A 159 -9.78 10.56 33.57
C VAL A 159 -9.14 10.65 32.20
N ASP A 160 -7.80 10.83 32.15
CA ASP A 160 -7.07 10.98 30.90
C ASP A 160 -5.66 10.38 31.01
N LYS A 161 -5.19 9.80 29.91
CA LYS A 161 -3.85 9.22 29.77
C LYS A 161 -3.17 9.75 28.51
N PRO A 162 -2.80 11.02 28.46
CA PRO A 162 -2.30 11.67 27.24
C PRO A 162 -1.00 11.08 26.72
N THR A 163 -0.20 10.45 27.59
CA THR A 163 1.06 9.79 27.21
C THR A 163 0.88 8.30 26.87
N SER A 164 -0.32 7.76 27.04
CA SER A 164 -0.63 6.37 26.74
C SER A 164 -1.46 6.28 25.47
N ALA A 165 -0.88 6.70 24.35
CA ALA A 165 -1.56 6.70 23.07
C ALA A 165 -0.60 6.30 21.95
N VAL A 166 -1.17 5.93 20.82
CA VAL A 166 -0.48 5.65 19.56
C VAL A 166 -0.95 6.64 18.50
N MET A 167 -0.11 6.87 17.49
CA MET A 167 -0.47 7.68 16.34
C MET A 167 -0.79 6.77 15.16
N VAL A 168 -1.98 6.92 14.58
CA VAL A 168 -2.38 6.24 13.34
C VAL A 168 -2.42 7.24 12.21
N SER A 169 -1.74 6.94 11.10
CA SER A 169 -1.61 7.82 9.93
C SER A 169 -1.65 7.03 8.62
N GLY A 170 -1.77 7.76 7.50
CA GLY A 170 -1.77 7.19 6.15
C GLY A 170 -3.16 6.81 5.66
N ALA A 171 -3.27 5.67 4.96
CA ALA A 171 -4.48 5.22 4.28
C ALA A 171 -5.54 4.65 5.24
N VAL A 172 -6.01 5.45 6.20
CA VAL A 172 -7.15 5.19 7.07
C VAL A 172 -8.19 6.30 6.89
N LYS A 173 -9.43 6.06 7.29
CA LYS A 173 -10.52 7.04 7.12
C LYS A 173 -10.35 8.25 8.03
N THR A 174 -9.88 8.04 9.26
CA THR A 174 -9.74 9.10 10.27
C THR A 174 -8.37 8.96 10.94
N PRO A 175 -7.30 9.53 10.34
CA PRO A 175 -5.99 9.56 10.96
C PRO A 175 -6.03 10.34 12.28
N GLY A 176 -5.27 9.89 13.28
CA GLY A 176 -5.25 10.57 14.57
C GLY A 176 -4.57 9.80 15.68
N LYS A 177 -4.64 10.39 16.85
CA LYS A 177 -4.13 9.82 18.09
C LYS A 177 -5.19 8.90 18.71
N ILE A 178 -4.80 7.68 19.01
CA ILE A 178 -5.66 6.64 19.63
C ILE A 178 -5.16 6.35 21.03
N ALA A 179 -6.00 6.52 22.02
CA ALA A 179 -5.68 6.23 23.42
C ALA A 179 -5.60 4.72 23.65
N LEU A 180 -4.59 4.29 24.40
CA LEU A 180 -4.46 2.93 24.86
C LEU A 180 -5.14 2.76 26.22
N THR A 181 -6.10 1.84 26.32
CA THR A 181 -6.85 1.54 27.52
C THR A 181 -6.35 0.28 28.25
N ALA A 182 -6.99 -0.06 29.33
CA ALA A 182 -6.72 -1.30 30.06
C ALA A 182 -6.97 -2.58 29.23
N ARG A 183 -7.65 -2.48 28.10
CA ARG A 183 -7.89 -3.59 27.16
C ARG A 183 -6.63 -4.04 26.43
N GLN A 184 -5.56 -3.19 26.43
CA GLN A 184 -4.31 -3.48 25.73
C GLN A 184 -4.54 -3.63 24.22
N GLU A 185 -5.01 -2.57 23.60
CA GLU A 185 -5.34 -2.49 22.17
C GLU A 185 -4.26 -3.08 21.31
N ARG A 186 -4.70 -3.79 20.28
CA ARG A 186 -3.85 -4.36 19.24
C ARG A 186 -3.93 -3.52 17.96
N VAL A 187 -3.13 -3.88 16.98
CA VAL A 187 -3.05 -3.16 15.70
C VAL A 187 -4.41 -3.03 15.03
N LEU A 188 -5.19 -4.11 14.95
CA LEU A 188 -6.51 -4.09 14.31
C LEU A 188 -7.52 -3.23 15.08
N ASP A 189 -7.40 -3.15 16.42
CA ASP A 189 -8.27 -2.31 17.24
C ASP A 189 -8.02 -0.83 16.92
N ALA A 190 -6.74 -0.43 16.83
CA ALA A 190 -6.37 0.94 16.48
C ALA A 190 -6.80 1.31 15.06
N ILE A 191 -6.61 0.42 14.08
CA ILE A 191 -7.06 0.65 12.71
C ILE A 191 -8.60 0.79 12.66
N SER A 192 -9.33 -0.04 13.43
CA SER A 192 -10.79 0.04 13.50
C SER A 192 -11.26 1.34 14.14
N GLN A 193 -10.60 1.82 15.21
CA GLN A 193 -10.89 3.12 15.82
C GLN A 193 -10.58 4.29 14.90
N ALA A 194 -9.58 4.15 14.00
CA ALA A 194 -9.30 5.10 12.93
C ALA A 194 -10.30 5.01 11.75
N GLY A 195 -11.44 4.35 11.92
CA GLY A 195 -12.49 4.20 10.91
C GLY A 195 -12.21 3.13 9.85
N GLY A 196 -11.19 2.32 10.05
CA GLY A 196 -10.76 1.29 9.11
C GLY A 196 -9.86 1.81 7.97
N PRO A 197 -9.33 0.91 7.13
CA PRO A 197 -8.50 1.31 6.00
C PRO A 197 -9.33 2.01 4.93
N SER A 198 -8.74 2.97 4.23
CA SER A 198 -9.34 3.66 3.07
C SER A 198 -9.08 2.93 1.75
N VAL A 199 -8.26 1.88 1.78
CA VAL A 199 -7.93 1.01 0.63
C VAL A 199 -8.22 -0.44 0.98
N ALA A 200 -8.27 -1.31 -0.04
CA ALA A 200 -8.48 -2.74 0.17
C ALA A 200 -7.36 -3.36 1.05
N PRO A 201 -7.67 -4.28 1.97
CA PRO A 201 -6.69 -4.86 2.89
C PRO A 201 -5.46 -5.49 2.22
N GLY A 202 -5.65 -6.09 1.02
CA GLY A 202 -4.54 -6.64 0.24
C GLY A 202 -3.62 -5.60 -0.39
N ALA A 203 -4.07 -4.34 -0.51
CA ALA A 203 -3.30 -3.20 -1.01
C ALA A 203 -2.75 -2.32 0.13
N ALA A 204 -3.06 -2.64 1.38
CA ALA A 204 -2.61 -1.89 2.56
C ALA A 204 -1.41 -2.59 3.20
N THR A 205 -0.34 -1.84 3.43
CA THR A 205 0.81 -2.27 4.24
C THR A 205 0.80 -1.50 5.55
N VAL A 206 0.76 -2.23 6.66
CA VAL A 206 0.87 -1.67 8.00
C VAL A 206 2.33 -1.66 8.41
N THR A 207 2.85 -0.50 8.70
CA THR A 207 4.19 -0.30 9.25
C THR A 207 4.06 0.25 10.66
N ILE A 208 4.74 -0.37 11.63
CA ILE A 208 4.82 0.11 13.00
C ILE A 208 6.26 0.51 13.30
N VAL A 209 6.40 1.72 13.84
CA VAL A 209 7.65 2.24 14.39
C VAL A 209 7.51 2.30 15.90
N ARG A 210 8.33 1.52 16.60
CA ARG A 210 8.41 1.43 18.07
C ARG A 210 9.82 1.77 18.53
N GLY A 211 10.04 3.00 18.98
CA GLY A 211 11.37 3.50 19.25
C GLY A 211 12.27 3.41 18.02
N GLN A 212 13.32 2.60 18.07
CA GLN A 212 14.22 2.37 16.94
C GLN A 212 13.85 1.12 16.10
N GLN A 213 12.82 0.38 16.50
CA GLN A 213 12.39 -0.80 15.77
C GLN A 213 11.33 -0.41 14.73
N ARG A 214 11.47 -0.95 13.54
CA ARG A 214 10.50 -0.83 12.46
C ARG A 214 10.13 -2.20 11.93
N ALA A 215 8.84 -2.47 11.80
CA ALA A 215 8.34 -3.70 11.23
C ALA A 215 7.13 -3.42 10.34
N SER A 216 6.96 -4.22 9.30
CA SER A 216 5.88 -4.04 8.33
C SER A 216 5.24 -5.39 7.97
N ALA A 217 3.94 -5.38 7.74
CA ALA A 217 3.19 -6.52 7.21
C ALA A 217 2.01 -6.01 6.38
N THR A 218 1.55 -6.78 5.41
CA THR A 218 0.29 -6.45 4.73
C THR A 218 -0.87 -6.56 5.70
N LEU A 219 -1.87 -5.67 5.59
CA LEU A 219 -3.04 -5.70 6.46
C LEU A 219 -3.79 -7.04 6.36
N ASP A 220 -3.87 -7.61 5.16
CA ASP A 220 -4.44 -8.94 4.93
C ASP A 220 -3.73 -10.03 5.77
N ARG A 221 -2.40 -9.96 5.89
CA ARG A 221 -1.62 -10.86 6.75
C ARG A 221 -1.88 -10.61 8.22
N VAL A 222 -2.00 -9.35 8.65
CA VAL A 222 -2.34 -8.99 10.04
C VAL A 222 -3.73 -9.52 10.42
N MET A 223 -4.68 -9.55 9.48
CA MET A 223 -6.03 -10.08 9.69
C MET A 223 -6.07 -11.61 9.76
N ARG A 224 -5.17 -12.31 9.05
CA ARG A 224 -5.16 -13.79 9.00
C ARG A 224 -4.26 -14.46 10.03
N GLU A 225 -3.20 -13.81 10.45
CA GLU A 225 -2.21 -14.37 11.38
C GLU A 225 -2.28 -13.63 12.71
N ASP A 226 -2.84 -14.25 13.75
CA ASP A 226 -2.98 -13.65 15.08
C ASP A 226 -1.67 -13.11 15.66
N ARG A 227 -0.55 -13.76 15.34
CA ARG A 227 0.80 -13.32 15.76
C ARG A 227 1.21 -11.97 15.17
N GLN A 228 0.60 -11.55 14.05
CA GLN A 228 0.86 -10.26 13.44
C GLN A 228 0.01 -9.13 14.05
N ASN A 229 -1.10 -9.47 14.69
CA ASN A 229 -1.94 -8.52 15.41
C ASN A 229 -1.33 -8.25 16.80
N VAL A 230 -0.16 -7.59 16.81
CA VAL A 230 0.62 -7.34 18.01
C VAL A 230 -0.05 -6.32 18.93
N ARG A 231 0.24 -6.41 20.24
CA ARG A 231 -0.17 -5.40 21.22
C ARG A 231 0.59 -4.11 20.98
N LEU A 232 -0.11 -3.00 21.12
CA LEU A 232 0.45 -1.68 20.96
C LEU A 232 1.10 -1.20 22.25
N SER A 233 2.08 -0.34 22.09
CA SER A 233 2.77 0.34 23.18
C SER A 233 2.62 1.85 23.02
N PRO A 234 2.65 2.63 24.10
CA PRO A 234 2.67 4.09 23.99
C PRO A 234 3.77 4.57 23.05
N ASP A 235 3.45 5.64 22.33
CA ASP A 235 4.32 6.28 21.34
C ASP A 235 4.58 5.42 20.08
N ASP A 236 3.89 4.27 19.89
CA ASP A 236 3.91 3.57 18.62
C ASP A 236 3.34 4.46 17.51
N GLN A 237 4.02 4.51 16.39
CA GLN A 237 3.53 5.14 15.18
C GLN A 237 3.09 4.05 14.20
N ILE A 238 1.82 4.05 13.88
CA ILE A 238 1.20 3.10 12.96
C ILE A 238 0.95 3.86 11.66
N MET A 239 1.67 3.48 10.62
CA MET A 239 1.53 4.03 9.28
C MET A 239 0.89 2.99 8.38
N ILE A 240 -0.21 3.35 7.75
CA ILE A 240 -0.87 2.49 6.76
C ILE A 240 -0.57 3.07 5.38
N ASP A 241 0.28 2.38 4.63
CA ASP A 241 0.58 2.74 3.25
C ASP A 241 -0.42 2.04 2.34
N GLY A 242 -1.19 2.82 1.60
CA GLY A 242 -2.09 2.32 0.57
C GLY A 242 -1.33 2.22 -0.75
N ASP A 243 -0.75 1.08 -1.02
CA ASP A 243 -0.05 0.83 -2.28
C ASP A 243 -0.93 -0.01 -3.20
N ALA A 244 -1.89 0.64 -3.83
CA ALA A 244 -2.65 0.01 -4.89
C ALA A 244 -1.68 -0.28 -6.04
N SER A 245 -1.40 -1.57 -6.27
CA SER A 245 -0.66 -1.96 -7.46
C SER A 245 -1.48 -1.62 -8.70
N SER A 246 -0.83 -1.08 -9.72
CA SER A 246 -1.46 -0.82 -11.01
C SER A 246 -0.65 -1.44 -12.14
N PHE A 247 -1.34 -1.78 -13.22
CA PHE A 247 -0.76 -2.08 -14.52
C PHE A 247 -1.35 -1.14 -15.56
N THR A 248 -0.60 -0.89 -16.63
CA THR A 248 -1.04 -0.05 -17.73
C THR A 248 -1.31 -0.91 -18.97
N ALA A 249 -2.49 -0.81 -19.56
CA ALA A 249 -2.83 -1.45 -20.83
C ALA A 249 -2.71 -0.44 -21.98
N LEU A 250 -1.94 -0.78 -23.01
CA LEU A 250 -1.66 0.07 -24.18
C LEU A 250 -1.81 -0.71 -25.49
N GLY A 251 -1.99 0.01 -26.57
CA GLY A 251 -2.07 -0.55 -27.93
C GLY A 251 -3.49 -1.04 -28.27
N ALA A 252 -3.61 -2.21 -28.91
CA ALA A 252 -4.87 -2.69 -29.48
C ALA A 252 -5.76 -3.44 -28.47
N PHE A 253 -5.94 -2.90 -27.27
CA PHE A 253 -6.96 -3.30 -26.32
C PHE A 253 -8.23 -2.46 -26.49
N LYS A 254 -9.40 -3.02 -26.10
CA LYS A 254 -10.67 -2.27 -26.14
C LYS A 254 -10.66 -1.10 -25.14
N SER A 255 -10.00 -1.27 -23.99
CA SER A 255 -9.83 -0.24 -22.97
C SER A 255 -8.35 -0.08 -22.67
N ALA A 256 -7.76 1.01 -23.16
CA ALA A 256 -6.41 1.41 -22.82
C ALA A 256 -6.45 2.33 -21.58
N GLY A 257 -5.48 2.18 -20.68
CA GLY A 257 -5.42 2.98 -19.45
C GLY A 257 -4.70 2.27 -18.32
N GLU A 258 -4.73 2.90 -17.15
CA GLU A 258 -4.19 2.36 -15.92
C GLU A 258 -5.29 1.66 -15.10
N PHE A 259 -5.01 0.43 -14.65
CA PHE A 259 -5.93 -0.41 -13.89
C PHE A 259 -5.33 -0.77 -12.55
N GLN A 260 -6.00 -0.41 -11.48
CA GLN A 260 -5.59 -0.79 -10.13
C GLN A 260 -5.96 -2.24 -9.82
N PHE A 261 -5.13 -2.91 -9.00
CA PHE A 261 -5.39 -4.27 -8.55
C PHE A 261 -4.75 -4.57 -7.19
N GLU A 262 -5.20 -5.63 -6.54
CA GLU A 262 -4.60 -6.12 -5.31
C GLU A 262 -3.36 -6.97 -5.63
N THR A 263 -2.23 -6.63 -5.04
CA THR A 263 -0.96 -7.33 -5.24
C THR A 263 -1.11 -8.84 -4.99
N GLY A 264 -0.62 -9.64 -5.95
CA GLY A 264 -0.66 -11.10 -5.87
C GLY A 264 -2.02 -11.74 -6.16
N LYS A 265 -3.05 -10.96 -6.52
CA LYS A 265 -4.38 -11.49 -6.82
C LYS A 265 -4.82 -11.32 -8.28
N LEU A 266 -4.02 -10.67 -9.12
CA LEU A 266 -4.35 -10.44 -10.52
C LEU A 266 -3.49 -11.30 -11.44
N THR A 267 -4.13 -12.16 -12.23
CA THR A 267 -3.45 -12.92 -13.28
C THR A 267 -3.44 -12.14 -14.60
N LEU A 268 -2.54 -12.50 -15.51
CA LEU A 268 -2.46 -11.91 -16.84
C LEU A 268 -3.78 -12.11 -17.63
N ALA A 269 -4.41 -13.27 -17.50
CA ALA A 269 -5.71 -13.52 -18.12
C ALA A 269 -6.78 -12.53 -17.61
N GLN A 270 -6.82 -12.28 -16.31
CA GLN A 270 -7.72 -11.31 -15.71
C GLN A 270 -7.37 -9.87 -16.10
N ALA A 271 -6.06 -9.55 -16.26
CA ALA A 271 -5.62 -8.23 -16.70
C ALA A 271 -6.08 -7.93 -18.13
N VAL A 272 -5.94 -8.91 -19.05
CA VAL A 272 -6.48 -8.81 -20.40
C VAL A 272 -7.99 -8.64 -20.39
N GLY A 273 -8.70 -9.39 -19.53
CA GLY A 273 -10.16 -9.25 -19.36
C GLY A 273 -10.57 -7.85 -18.86
N ARG A 274 -9.83 -7.26 -17.90
CA ARG A 274 -10.07 -5.89 -17.40
C ARG A 274 -9.83 -4.82 -18.48
N ALA A 275 -8.84 -5.05 -19.36
CA ALA A 275 -8.60 -4.21 -20.53
C ALA A 275 -9.64 -4.42 -21.65
N GLY A 276 -10.71 -5.18 -21.39
CA GLY A 276 -11.82 -5.43 -22.34
C GLY A 276 -11.49 -6.44 -23.44
N GLY A 277 -10.36 -7.12 -23.36
CA GLY A 277 -9.85 -7.99 -24.42
C GLY A 277 -9.21 -7.21 -25.58
N LEU A 278 -8.83 -7.95 -26.60
CA LEU A 278 -8.21 -7.38 -27.81
C LEU A 278 -9.28 -6.78 -28.74
N LEU A 279 -8.89 -5.78 -29.53
CA LEU A 279 -9.68 -5.27 -30.64
C LEU A 279 -9.56 -6.25 -31.82
N ASP A 280 -10.68 -6.87 -32.22
CA ASP A 280 -10.74 -7.90 -33.25
C ASP A 280 -10.36 -7.38 -34.64
N ASP A 281 -10.57 -6.10 -34.89
CA ASP A 281 -10.32 -5.43 -36.17
C ASP A 281 -8.87 -5.05 -36.40
N ARG A 282 -8.05 -4.92 -35.31
CA ARG A 282 -6.68 -4.40 -35.46
C ARG A 282 -5.62 -5.09 -34.60
N ALA A 283 -6.00 -5.88 -33.58
CA ALA A 283 -5.01 -6.49 -32.73
C ALA A 283 -4.34 -7.71 -33.36
N ASP A 284 -3.04 -7.86 -33.12
CA ASP A 284 -2.35 -9.12 -33.42
C ASP A 284 -2.32 -10.00 -32.17
N SER A 285 -3.25 -10.96 -32.12
CA SER A 285 -3.37 -11.90 -31.01
C SER A 285 -2.16 -12.83 -30.81
N ARG A 286 -1.21 -12.88 -31.74
CA ARG A 286 0.06 -13.62 -31.60
C ARG A 286 1.12 -12.82 -30.84
N ASN A 287 0.93 -11.51 -30.70
CA ASN A 287 1.93 -10.58 -30.23
C ASN A 287 1.34 -9.65 -29.16
N VAL A 288 0.97 -10.25 -28.03
CA VAL A 288 0.65 -9.55 -26.79
C VAL A 288 1.89 -9.60 -25.89
N TYR A 289 2.26 -8.48 -25.30
CA TYR A 289 3.49 -8.32 -24.53
C TYR A 289 3.20 -7.80 -23.11
N VAL A 290 3.99 -8.30 -22.15
CA VAL A 290 4.07 -7.72 -20.80
C VAL A 290 5.49 -7.19 -20.61
N PHE A 291 5.63 -5.90 -20.44
CA PHE A 291 6.89 -5.25 -20.09
C PHE A 291 6.97 -5.19 -18.56
N ARG A 292 8.01 -5.76 -18.01
CA ARG A 292 8.27 -5.83 -16.58
C ARG A 292 9.68 -5.40 -16.25
N THR A 293 9.84 -4.63 -15.19
CA THR A 293 11.16 -4.32 -14.64
C THR A 293 11.47 -5.28 -13.50
N GLN A 294 12.52 -6.09 -13.66
CA GLN A 294 12.98 -7.02 -12.63
C GLN A 294 14.21 -6.47 -11.92
N GLU A 295 14.29 -6.69 -10.61
CA GLU A 295 15.50 -6.42 -9.82
C GLU A 295 16.38 -7.67 -9.83
N VAL A 296 17.53 -7.57 -10.47
CA VAL A 296 18.50 -8.65 -10.56
C VAL A 296 19.65 -8.34 -9.59
N PRO A 297 19.99 -9.26 -8.67
CA PRO A 297 21.13 -9.04 -7.80
C PRO A 297 22.43 -9.03 -8.62
N LEU A 298 23.21 -7.96 -8.48
CA LEU A 298 24.57 -7.90 -9.00
C LEU A 298 25.44 -8.82 -8.13
N ARG A 299 25.82 -9.98 -8.66
CA ARG A 299 26.91 -10.75 -8.06
C ARG A 299 28.20 -9.96 -8.24
N SER A 300 28.70 -9.33 -7.18
CA SER A 300 30.07 -8.87 -7.17
C SER A 300 30.98 -10.11 -7.15
N VAL A 301 31.57 -10.42 -8.32
CA VAL A 301 32.64 -11.40 -8.42
C VAL A 301 33.92 -10.68 -8.00
N GLY A 302 34.17 -10.62 -6.69
CA GLY A 302 35.42 -10.14 -6.14
C GLY A 302 35.88 -11.09 -5.02
N PRO A 303 37.13 -11.62 -5.04
CA PRO A 303 37.58 -12.62 -4.06
C PRO A 303 37.96 -12.05 -2.68
N THR A 304 37.63 -10.80 -2.39
CA THR A 304 38.02 -10.15 -1.14
C THR A 304 36.90 -9.29 -0.57
N ALA A 305 35.82 -9.90 -0.14
CA ALA A 305 34.84 -9.21 0.68
C ALA A 305 34.70 -9.95 2.00
N SER A 306 35.16 -9.30 3.05
CA SER A 306 34.90 -9.66 4.45
C SER A 306 33.39 -9.82 4.67
N LYS A 307 33.03 -10.85 5.45
CA LYS A 307 31.66 -11.33 5.70
C LYS A 307 30.68 -10.34 6.33
N GLU A 308 30.98 -9.05 6.39
CA GLU A 308 30.28 -8.15 7.31
C GLU A 308 29.35 -7.10 6.68
N ARG A 309 29.27 -6.97 5.36
CA ARG A 309 28.23 -6.13 4.70
C ARG A 309 28.16 -6.40 3.19
N ALA A 310 27.56 -7.50 2.82
CA ALA A 310 27.11 -7.65 1.45
C ALA A 310 25.85 -6.75 1.26
N GLU A 311 26.04 -5.51 0.93
CA GLU A 311 25.01 -4.69 0.31
C GLU A 311 24.72 -5.33 -1.06
N ILE A 312 23.60 -6.02 -1.16
CA ILE A 312 23.14 -6.63 -2.41
C ILE A 312 22.75 -5.44 -3.30
N LEU A 313 23.69 -4.99 -4.12
CA LEU A 313 23.40 -4.02 -5.18
C LEU A 313 22.46 -4.72 -6.17
N THR A 314 21.23 -4.26 -6.26
CA THR A 314 20.26 -4.74 -7.25
C THR A 314 20.25 -3.81 -8.45
N GLN A 315 20.29 -4.38 -9.65
CA GLN A 315 20.12 -3.66 -10.89
C GLN A 315 18.71 -3.90 -11.45
N LYS A 316 18.01 -2.83 -11.79
CA LYS A 316 16.72 -2.91 -12.48
C LYS A 316 16.95 -3.22 -13.96
N ARG A 317 16.46 -4.38 -14.43
CA ARG A 317 16.52 -4.77 -15.85
C ARG A 317 15.11 -4.97 -16.41
N PRO A 318 14.79 -4.37 -17.57
CA PRO A 318 13.55 -4.65 -18.25
C PRO A 318 13.56 -6.05 -18.88
N VAL A 319 12.45 -6.74 -18.78
CA VAL A 319 12.18 -8.03 -19.42
C VAL A 319 10.84 -7.94 -20.12
N ILE A 320 10.74 -8.52 -21.31
CA ILE A 320 9.52 -8.53 -22.10
C ILE A 320 9.01 -9.97 -22.19
N TYR A 321 7.79 -10.23 -21.72
CA TYR A 321 7.12 -11.50 -21.90
C TYR A 321 6.20 -11.40 -23.11
N ARG A 322 6.31 -12.34 -24.05
CA ARG A 322 5.43 -12.44 -25.21
C ARG A 322 4.40 -13.52 -24.99
N VAL A 323 3.16 -13.25 -25.34
CA VAL A 323 2.04 -14.17 -25.27
C VAL A 323 1.41 -14.34 -26.64
N ASN A 324 1.22 -15.60 -27.05
CA ASN A 324 0.46 -15.95 -28.25
C ASN A 324 -0.95 -16.41 -27.83
N MET A 325 -1.93 -15.52 -27.90
CA MET A 325 -3.31 -15.83 -27.48
C MET A 325 -4.06 -16.75 -28.48
N ARG A 326 -3.46 -17.12 -29.62
CA ARG A 326 -4.03 -18.14 -30.54
C ARG A 326 -3.75 -19.56 -30.06
N ASP A 327 -2.82 -19.71 -29.14
CA ASP A 327 -2.46 -21.00 -28.59
C ASP A 327 -3.19 -21.23 -27.25
N ALA A 328 -3.95 -22.30 -27.17
CA ALA A 328 -4.73 -22.66 -25.98
C ALA A 328 -3.85 -22.87 -24.75
N SER A 329 -2.64 -23.41 -24.91
CA SER A 329 -1.67 -23.58 -23.82
C SER A 329 -1.22 -22.23 -23.24
N SER A 330 -1.06 -21.22 -24.07
CA SER A 330 -0.72 -19.87 -23.63
C SER A 330 -1.84 -19.27 -22.77
N ILE A 331 -3.11 -19.54 -23.06
CA ILE A 331 -4.25 -19.08 -22.26
C ILE A 331 -4.20 -19.70 -20.85
N ALA A 332 -3.89 -20.99 -20.76
CA ALA A 332 -3.71 -21.66 -19.46
C ALA A 332 -2.55 -21.04 -18.66
N LEU A 333 -1.42 -20.76 -19.32
CA LEU A 333 -0.26 -20.11 -18.69
C LEU A 333 -0.56 -18.69 -18.23
N MET A 334 -1.40 -17.95 -18.95
CA MET A 334 -1.84 -16.61 -18.52
C MET A 334 -2.60 -16.63 -17.19
N GLN A 335 -3.29 -17.73 -16.85
CA GLN A 335 -3.95 -17.88 -15.55
C GLN A 335 -2.95 -18.08 -14.40
N MET A 336 -1.77 -18.61 -14.72
CA MET A 336 -0.69 -18.84 -13.74
C MET A 336 0.25 -17.64 -13.60
N PHE A 337 0.32 -16.78 -14.62
CA PHE A 337 1.20 -15.62 -14.64
C PHE A 337 0.60 -14.49 -13.82
N GLN A 338 1.24 -14.14 -12.69
CA GLN A 338 0.81 -13.07 -11.81
C GLN A 338 1.31 -11.71 -12.32
N MET A 339 0.40 -10.74 -12.40
CA MET A 339 0.74 -9.35 -12.69
C MET A 339 1.46 -8.72 -11.50
N GLN A 340 2.42 -7.85 -11.80
CA GLN A 340 3.17 -7.10 -10.80
C GLN A 340 2.91 -5.60 -10.95
N LYS A 341 3.16 -4.86 -9.88
CA LYS A 341 3.08 -3.39 -9.90
C LYS A 341 3.99 -2.80 -10.97
N GLY A 342 3.42 -1.93 -11.78
CA GLY A 342 4.15 -1.24 -12.86
C GLY A 342 4.32 -2.05 -14.14
N ASP A 343 3.68 -3.24 -14.25
CA ASP A 343 3.63 -3.97 -15.53
C ASP A 343 2.92 -3.15 -16.60
N VAL A 344 3.46 -3.16 -17.81
CA VAL A 344 2.79 -2.59 -18.98
C VAL A 344 2.37 -3.71 -19.91
N LEU A 345 1.05 -3.86 -20.09
CA LEU A 345 0.42 -4.80 -20.99
C LEU A 345 0.24 -4.12 -22.36
N TYR A 346 0.81 -4.66 -23.41
CA TYR A 346 0.77 -4.07 -24.74
C TYR A 346 0.30 -5.08 -25.79
N ALA A 347 -0.72 -4.70 -26.55
CA ALA A 347 -1.16 -5.45 -27.73
C ALA A 347 -0.69 -4.74 -29.01
N SER A 348 0.11 -5.41 -29.83
CA SER A 348 0.55 -4.84 -31.12
C SER A 348 -0.57 -4.84 -32.13
N ASN A 349 -0.53 -3.89 -33.06
CA ASN A 349 -1.40 -3.91 -34.24
C ASN A 349 -0.98 -5.03 -35.22
N ALA A 350 -1.93 -5.58 -35.91
CA ALA A 350 -1.69 -6.51 -37.01
C ALA A 350 -1.02 -5.79 -38.20
N PRO A 351 -0.06 -6.39 -38.90
CA PRO A 351 0.71 -5.72 -39.97
C PRO A 351 -0.17 -5.18 -41.12
N LEU A 352 -1.29 -5.84 -41.40
CA LEU A 352 -2.21 -5.43 -42.46
C LEU A 352 -3.06 -4.22 -42.13
N VAL A 353 -3.25 -3.88 -40.85
CA VAL A 353 -4.05 -2.73 -40.42
C VAL A 353 -3.35 -1.43 -40.78
N ASP A 354 -2.02 -1.38 -40.66
CA ASP A 354 -1.25 -0.19 -41.04
C ASP A 354 -1.32 0.06 -42.56
N ALA A 355 -1.43 -1.01 -43.36
CA ALA A 355 -1.66 -0.89 -44.81
C ALA A 355 -3.09 -0.45 -45.13
N ALA A 356 -4.09 -0.94 -44.39
CA ALA A 356 -5.49 -0.54 -44.57
C ALA A 356 -5.73 0.93 -44.22
N LYS A 357 -5.07 1.45 -43.17
CA LYS A 357 -5.12 2.89 -42.84
C LYS A 357 -4.58 3.76 -43.98
N LEU A 358 -3.55 3.32 -44.67
CA LEU A 358 -3.03 4.05 -45.85
C LEU A 358 -4.06 4.04 -47.00
N LEU A 359 -4.70 2.89 -47.24
CA LEU A 359 -5.73 2.78 -48.28
C LEU A 359 -6.94 3.68 -48.02
N THR A 360 -7.40 3.82 -46.78
CA THR A 360 -8.52 4.70 -46.45
C THR A 360 -8.18 6.18 -46.60
N VAL A 361 -6.92 6.58 -46.40
CA VAL A 361 -6.46 7.95 -46.67
C VAL A 361 -6.48 8.21 -48.16
N PHE A 362 -6.05 7.25 -48.99
CA PHE A 362 -6.10 7.40 -50.46
C PHE A 362 -7.53 7.41 -51.01
N GLN A 363 -8.47 6.65 -50.44
CA GLN A 363 -9.87 6.65 -50.84
C GLN A 363 -10.59 7.94 -50.49
N LYS A 364 -10.26 8.60 -49.40
CA LYS A 364 -10.80 9.91 -49.03
C LYS A 364 -10.29 11.07 -49.88
N SER A 365 -9.17 10.90 -50.57
CA SER A 365 -8.56 11.92 -51.39
C SER A 365 -8.95 11.83 -52.89
N VAL A 366 -9.73 10.85 -53.30
CA VAL A 366 -10.27 10.78 -54.66
C VAL A 366 -11.58 11.60 -54.69
N PRO A 367 -11.64 12.75 -55.32
CA PRO A 367 -12.89 13.49 -55.49
C PRO A 367 -13.83 12.65 -56.34
N THR A 368 -15.01 12.34 -55.78
CA THR A 368 -16.09 11.71 -56.53
C THR A 368 -16.47 12.65 -57.68
N ALA A 369 -16.09 12.30 -58.90
CA ALA A 369 -16.54 13.02 -60.10
C ALA A 369 -18.06 13.02 -60.10
N ALA A 370 -18.63 14.19 -60.01
CA ALA A 370 -20.10 14.38 -60.08
C ALA A 370 -20.64 13.72 -61.34
N ALA A 371 -21.56 12.81 -61.21
CA ALA A 371 -22.29 12.25 -62.34
C ALA A 371 -23.07 13.36 -63.03
N PRO A 372 -23.04 13.43 -64.40
CA PRO A 372 -23.78 14.43 -65.14
C PRO A 372 -25.28 14.20 -64.91
N GLN A 373 -25.98 15.23 -64.47
CA GLN A 373 -27.42 15.22 -64.41
C GLN A 373 -28.02 15.10 -65.82
N PRO A 374 -29.02 14.24 -66.06
CA PRO A 374 -29.73 14.21 -67.35
C PRO A 374 -30.57 15.49 -67.47
N GLY A 375 -30.27 16.27 -68.50
CA GLY A 375 -30.97 17.48 -68.81
C GLY A 375 -32.48 17.23 -69.03
N SER A 376 -33.30 18.01 -68.37
CA SER A 376 -34.72 18.15 -68.68
C SER A 376 -34.85 18.77 -70.08
N ALA A 377 -35.30 17.95 -71.02
CA ALA A 377 -35.80 18.49 -72.31
C ALA A 377 -37.30 18.90 -72.10
N ASN A 378 -37.56 20.16 -72.44
CA ASN A 378 -38.87 20.69 -72.63
C ASN A 378 -39.13 20.68 -74.11
#